data_d2797becbbb22402bb59cf78c552e117
#
_entry.id   d2797becbbb22402bb59cf78c552e117
#
_cell.length_a   1.000
_cell.length_b   1.000
_cell.length_c   1.000
_cell.angle_alpha   90.00
_cell.angle_beta   90.00
_cell.angle_gamma   90.00
#
_symmetry.space_group_name_H-M   'P 1'
#
loop_
_entity.id
_entity.type
_entity.pdbx_description
1 polymer ?
#
loop_
_entity_poly.entity_id
_entity_poly.type
_entity_poly.pdbx_seq_one_letter_code
_entity_poly.pdbx_strand_id
1 'polypeptide(L)'
;NNNKNRVAFYMLLTIIGGAIFVGSQAWEWKNFIKGEYGAVEIQNGEILQFYNLEEGKRIPIDEFAISSTQDRVTHDDNVGIWYESESKLPEITLDEVMTGFNNDIDLTVRLEALDASGHKIILSREEAEIKLASATRVVKGANLIRNEYGNPLFADFFFFITGFHGFHVFSGFIINIIIFINVLLGTYEKRGHYDMVEKVGLYWHFVDLVWIFLFPI
;
A
#
# COMPACT_ATOMS: atom_id res chain seq x y z
N ASN A 1 19.04 19.79 -33.62
CA ASN A 1 18.97 20.96 -32.71
C ASN A 1 19.55 20.58 -31.35
N ASN A 2 20.88 20.67 -31.23
CA ASN A 2 21.60 20.45 -29.95
C ASN A 2 21.36 21.65 -29.00
N ASN A 3 20.17 21.75 -28.46
CA ASN A 3 19.86 22.83 -27.53
C ASN A 3 19.96 22.29 -26.08
N LYS A 4 21.11 22.44 -25.46
CA LYS A 4 21.44 22.02 -24.09
C LYS A 4 20.35 22.40 -23.09
N ASN A 5 19.85 23.61 -23.15
CA ASN A 5 18.85 24.10 -22.20
C ASN A 5 17.52 23.35 -22.32
N ARG A 6 17.09 22.97 -23.52
CA ARG A 6 15.89 22.14 -23.70
C ARG A 6 16.11 20.73 -23.18
N VAL A 7 17.27 20.12 -23.46
CA VAL A 7 17.59 18.78 -22.95
C VAL A 7 17.60 18.81 -21.42
N ALA A 8 18.29 19.77 -20.81
CA ALA A 8 18.34 19.92 -19.35
C ALA A 8 16.92 20.12 -18.75
N PHE A 9 16.08 20.94 -19.38
CA PHE A 9 14.72 21.18 -18.90
C PHE A 9 13.86 19.91 -18.91
N TYR A 10 13.85 19.15 -20.01
CA TYR A 10 13.06 17.91 -20.06
C TYR A 10 13.61 16.83 -19.13
N MET A 11 14.94 16.72 -19.00
CA MET A 11 15.53 15.81 -18.01
C MET A 11 15.16 16.17 -16.57
N LEU A 12 15.13 17.47 -16.25
CA LEU A 12 14.68 17.92 -14.92
C LEU A 12 13.22 17.51 -14.66
N LEU A 13 12.34 17.70 -15.64
CA LEU A 13 10.94 17.25 -15.52
C LEU A 13 10.83 15.74 -15.30
N THR A 14 11.63 14.95 -16.00
CA THR A 14 11.67 13.49 -15.82
C THR A 14 12.17 13.11 -14.43
N ILE A 15 13.18 13.81 -13.90
CA ILE A 15 13.68 13.60 -12.53
C ILE A 15 12.60 13.91 -11.49
N ILE A 16 11.89 15.03 -11.65
CA ILE A 16 10.77 15.40 -10.76
C ILE A 16 9.67 14.34 -10.81
N GLY A 17 9.26 13.91 -12.01
CA GLY A 17 8.26 12.85 -12.19
C GLY A 17 8.69 11.53 -11.53
N GLY A 18 9.94 11.14 -11.72
CA GLY A 18 10.52 9.94 -11.09
C GLY A 18 10.55 10.03 -9.56
N ALA A 19 10.88 11.20 -9.01
CA ALA A 19 10.86 11.42 -7.56
C ALA A 19 9.44 11.31 -6.98
N ILE A 20 8.45 11.88 -7.65
CA ILE A 20 7.03 11.79 -7.27
C ILE A 20 6.60 10.33 -7.29
N PHE A 21 6.92 9.57 -8.34
CA PHE A 21 6.57 8.16 -8.45
C PHE A 21 7.17 7.32 -7.32
N VAL A 22 8.47 7.45 -7.06
CA VAL A 22 9.14 6.72 -5.96
C VAL A 22 8.54 7.09 -4.61
N GLY A 23 8.21 8.37 -4.40
CA GLY A 23 7.54 8.82 -3.18
C GLY A 23 6.15 8.22 -3.00
N SER A 24 5.34 8.18 -4.07
CA SER A 24 4.01 7.58 -4.06
C SER A 24 4.07 6.07 -3.77
N GLN A 25 5.03 5.35 -4.37
CA GLN A 25 5.22 3.93 -4.12
C GLN A 25 5.64 3.64 -2.67
N ALA A 26 6.52 4.45 -2.10
CA ALA A 26 6.90 4.33 -0.70
C ALA A 26 5.71 4.61 0.25
N TRP A 27 4.86 5.57 -0.09
CA TRP A 27 3.62 5.84 0.63
C TRP A 27 2.64 4.67 0.57
N GLU A 28 2.40 4.11 -0.61
CA GLU A 28 1.51 2.96 -0.82
C GLU A 28 1.99 1.75 0.00
N TRP A 29 3.29 1.46 -0.04
CA TRP A 29 3.86 0.38 0.77
C TRP A 29 3.70 0.61 2.26
N LYS A 30 3.94 1.85 2.73
CA LYS A 30 3.75 2.20 4.13
C LYS A 30 2.31 1.88 4.57
N ASN A 31 1.32 2.32 3.79
CA ASN A 31 -0.08 2.11 4.13
C ASN A 31 -0.46 0.63 4.07
N PHE A 32 0.01 -0.09 3.05
CA PHE A 32 -0.25 -1.52 2.91
C PHE A 32 0.36 -2.35 4.06
N ILE A 33 1.58 -2.02 4.48
CA ILE A 33 2.27 -2.68 5.61
C ILE A 33 1.59 -2.37 6.95
N LYS A 34 1.22 -1.11 7.18
CA LYS A 34 0.55 -0.68 8.42
C LYS A 34 -0.86 -1.20 8.56
N GLY A 35 -1.56 -1.35 7.46
CA GLY A 35 -2.97 -1.65 7.40
C GLY A 35 -3.86 -0.43 7.64
N GLU A 36 -5.04 -0.49 7.09
CA GLU A 36 -6.02 0.59 7.13
C GLU A 36 -7.26 0.21 7.95
N TYR A 37 -7.71 -1.02 7.78
CA TYR A 37 -8.97 -1.47 8.37
C TYR A 37 -8.78 -2.51 9.48
N GLY A 38 -7.79 -3.37 9.34
CA GLY A 38 -7.69 -4.55 10.17
C GLY A 38 -8.72 -5.63 9.82
N ALA A 39 -8.49 -6.82 10.29
CA ALA A 39 -9.32 -7.99 10.05
C ALA A 39 -9.13 -9.02 11.17
N VAL A 40 -9.95 -10.05 11.18
CA VAL A 40 -9.81 -11.19 12.09
C VAL A 40 -9.55 -12.46 11.29
N GLU A 41 -8.54 -13.22 11.70
CA GLU A 41 -8.24 -14.53 11.14
C GLU A 41 -8.93 -15.61 11.97
N ILE A 42 -9.60 -16.54 11.29
CA ILE A 42 -10.25 -17.70 11.92
C ILE A 42 -9.40 -18.95 11.78
N GLN A 43 -9.77 -20.03 12.47
CA GLN A 43 -8.97 -21.27 12.59
C GLN A 43 -8.56 -21.90 11.26
N ASN A 44 -9.36 -21.75 10.22
CA ASN A 44 -9.06 -22.25 8.87
C ASN A 44 -8.13 -21.35 8.05
N GLY A 45 -7.68 -20.21 8.61
CA GLY A 45 -6.82 -19.24 7.94
C GLY A 45 -7.58 -18.22 7.05
N GLU A 46 -8.91 -18.26 7.04
CA GLU A 46 -9.73 -17.29 6.32
C GLU A 46 -9.72 -15.93 7.05
N ILE A 47 -9.69 -14.85 6.29
CA ILE A 47 -9.66 -13.47 6.79
C ILE A 47 -11.06 -12.88 6.73
N LEU A 48 -11.57 -12.44 7.87
CA LEU A 48 -12.86 -11.78 8.02
C LEU A 48 -12.66 -10.28 8.16
N GLN A 49 -13.24 -9.50 7.27
CA GLN A 49 -13.19 -8.03 7.28
C GLN A 49 -14.52 -7.47 7.77
N PHE A 50 -14.48 -6.46 8.62
CA PHE A 50 -15.70 -5.85 9.17
C PHE A 50 -16.38 -4.92 8.18
N TYR A 51 -17.70 -4.92 8.23
CA TYR A 51 -18.56 -4.18 7.33
C TYR A 51 -19.77 -3.63 8.11
N ASN A 52 -20.08 -2.36 7.93
CA ASN A 52 -21.27 -1.73 8.52
C ASN A 52 -22.41 -1.79 7.51
N LEU A 53 -23.53 -2.40 7.89
CA LEU A 53 -24.69 -2.59 7.03
C LEU A 53 -25.45 -1.27 6.78
N GLU A 54 -25.51 -0.38 7.78
CA GLU A 54 -26.19 0.91 7.66
C GLU A 54 -25.44 1.83 6.70
N GLU A 55 -24.13 1.95 6.88
CA GLU A 55 -23.29 2.80 6.04
C GLU A 55 -22.93 2.20 4.67
N GLY A 56 -23.10 0.89 4.52
CA GLY A 56 -22.77 0.19 3.27
C GLY A 56 -21.28 0.18 2.94
N LYS A 57 -20.38 0.26 3.94
CA LYS A 57 -18.93 0.33 3.76
C LYS A 57 -18.16 -0.53 4.77
N ARG A 58 -16.87 -0.72 4.49
CA ARG A 58 -15.94 -1.30 5.46
C ARG A 58 -15.74 -0.33 6.63
N ILE A 59 -15.59 -0.90 7.81
CA ILE A 59 -15.26 -0.15 9.02
C ILE A 59 -13.92 -0.65 9.58
N PRO A 60 -13.01 0.25 9.97
CA PRO A 60 -11.78 -0.11 10.65
C PRO A 60 -12.05 -0.69 12.04
N ILE A 61 -11.25 -1.67 12.44
CA ILE A 61 -11.36 -2.24 13.80
C ILE A 61 -11.14 -1.18 14.89
N ASP A 62 -10.36 -0.15 14.60
CA ASP A 62 -10.03 0.93 15.52
C ASP A 62 -11.26 1.81 15.88
N GLU A 63 -12.28 1.84 15.01
CA GLU A 63 -13.48 2.66 15.21
C GLU A 63 -14.49 2.01 16.17
N PHE A 64 -14.57 0.68 16.17
CA PHE A 64 -15.59 -0.03 16.97
C PHE A 64 -15.00 -0.88 18.10
N ALA A 65 -13.72 -1.26 18.06
CA ALA A 65 -13.11 -2.06 19.11
C ALA A 65 -13.12 -1.31 20.43
N ILE A 66 -13.67 -1.95 21.47
CA ILE A 66 -13.76 -1.34 22.80
C ILE A 66 -12.52 -1.72 23.59
N SER A 67 -11.70 -0.72 23.88
CA SER A 67 -10.52 -0.91 24.71
C SER A 67 -10.89 -1.25 26.16
N SER A 68 -10.31 -2.32 26.67
CA SER A 68 -10.38 -2.67 28.08
C SER A 68 -9.41 -1.84 28.95
N THR A 69 -8.45 -1.14 28.33
CA THR A 69 -7.45 -0.32 29.01
C THR A 69 -7.71 1.17 28.75
N GLN A 70 -7.79 1.96 29.82
CA GLN A 70 -7.99 3.41 29.75
C GLN A 70 -6.83 4.17 29.10
N ASP A 71 -5.70 3.49 28.82
CA ASP A 71 -4.47 4.08 28.30
C ASP A 71 -4.40 4.11 26.77
N ARG A 72 -5.42 3.59 26.09
CA ARG A 72 -5.49 3.70 24.64
C ARG A 72 -5.98 5.09 24.24
N VAL A 73 -5.07 6.02 24.22
CA VAL A 73 -5.35 7.37 23.69
C VAL A 73 -5.51 7.23 22.18
N THR A 74 -6.67 7.59 21.66
CA THR A 74 -6.86 7.85 20.24
C THR A 74 -5.94 9.02 19.89
N HIS A 75 -4.80 8.73 19.29
CA HIS A 75 -3.98 9.78 18.72
C HIS A 75 -4.69 10.31 17.49
N ASP A 76 -5.09 11.55 17.61
CA ASP A 76 -5.61 12.33 16.50
C ASP A 76 -4.60 12.30 15.36
N ASP A 77 -5.05 12.00 14.14
CA ASP A 77 -4.26 11.73 12.93
C ASP A 77 -3.40 12.90 12.41
N ASN A 78 -3.14 13.88 13.24
CA ASN A 78 -2.47 15.11 12.85
C ASN A 78 -0.94 15.08 12.89
N VAL A 79 -0.33 13.90 12.85
CA VAL A 79 1.13 13.82 12.93
C VAL A 79 1.75 13.50 11.59
N GLY A 80 2.71 14.32 11.24
CA GLY A 80 3.35 14.31 9.93
C GLY A 80 3.92 12.95 9.52
N ILE A 81 3.89 12.71 8.24
CA ILE A 81 4.20 11.49 7.48
C ILE A 81 5.44 10.70 7.96
N TRP A 82 6.33 11.32 8.75
CA TRP A 82 7.67 10.80 9.01
C TRP A 82 8.01 10.54 10.48
N TYR A 83 7.17 10.93 11.45
CA TYR A 83 7.59 10.97 12.85
C TYR A 83 6.51 10.52 13.84
N GLU A 84 6.07 9.27 13.78
CA GLU A 84 5.46 8.71 14.98
C GLU A 84 5.94 7.30 15.25
N SER A 85 6.41 7.14 16.48
CA SER A 85 6.61 5.84 17.06
C SER A 85 5.25 5.27 17.50
N GLU A 86 4.44 4.81 16.56
CA GLU A 86 3.26 3.97 16.83
C GLU A 86 3.62 2.68 17.59
N SER A 87 4.91 2.47 17.83
CA SER A 87 5.45 1.34 18.58
C SER A 87 5.08 1.32 20.08
N LYS A 88 4.34 2.30 20.57
CA LYS A 88 3.96 2.41 21.98
C LYS A 88 2.50 2.13 22.29
N LEU A 89 1.63 2.04 21.29
CA LEU A 89 0.24 1.67 21.52
C LEU A 89 0.13 0.13 21.55
N PRO A 90 -0.52 -0.44 22.56
CA PRO A 90 -0.78 -1.88 22.58
C PRO A 90 -1.63 -2.25 21.36
N GLU A 91 -1.30 -3.35 20.70
CA GLU A 91 -2.10 -3.89 19.60
C GLU A 91 -3.53 -4.16 20.09
N ILE A 92 -4.52 -3.93 19.22
CA ILE A 92 -5.92 -4.24 19.49
C ILE A 92 -6.05 -5.76 19.67
N THR A 93 -6.59 -6.16 20.80
CA THR A 93 -6.81 -7.57 21.13
C THR A 93 -8.07 -8.12 20.48
N LEU A 94 -8.14 -9.43 20.30
CA LEU A 94 -9.33 -10.08 19.80
C LEU A 94 -10.56 -9.81 20.68
N ASP A 95 -10.40 -9.81 22.01
CA ASP A 95 -11.47 -9.57 22.96
C ASP A 95 -12.06 -8.16 22.84
N GLU A 96 -11.22 -7.16 22.57
CA GLU A 96 -11.66 -5.79 22.33
C GLU A 96 -12.47 -5.68 21.04
N VAL A 97 -12.05 -6.34 19.97
CA VAL A 97 -12.78 -6.39 18.70
C VAL A 97 -14.11 -7.12 18.88
N MET A 98 -14.13 -8.26 19.55
CA MET A 98 -15.34 -9.04 19.78
C MET A 98 -16.33 -8.28 20.68
N THR A 99 -15.83 -7.55 21.68
CA THR A 99 -16.69 -6.72 22.55
C THR A 99 -17.32 -5.60 21.73
N GLY A 100 -16.56 -4.92 20.89
CA GLY A 100 -17.09 -3.86 20.01
C GLY A 100 -18.10 -4.41 19.01
N PHE A 101 -17.79 -5.53 18.36
CA PHE A 101 -18.71 -6.19 17.46
C PHE A 101 -20.04 -6.58 18.12
N ASN A 102 -20.01 -7.12 19.32
CA ASN A 102 -21.23 -7.52 20.04
C ASN A 102 -22.10 -6.33 20.48
N ASN A 103 -21.50 -5.17 20.71
CA ASN A 103 -22.20 -3.97 21.12
C ASN A 103 -22.82 -3.20 19.95
N ASP A 104 -22.37 -3.40 18.74
CA ASP A 104 -22.89 -2.75 17.54
C ASP A 104 -23.61 -3.78 16.65
N ILE A 105 -24.94 -3.62 16.56
CA ILE A 105 -25.82 -4.56 15.85
C ILE A 105 -25.70 -4.42 14.32
N ASP A 106 -25.26 -3.27 13.83
CA ASP A 106 -25.15 -2.97 12.41
C ASP A 106 -23.85 -3.51 11.77
N LEU A 107 -22.96 -4.03 12.63
CA LEU A 107 -21.74 -4.67 12.17
C LEU A 107 -21.98 -6.10 11.71
N THR A 108 -21.36 -6.42 10.59
CA THR A 108 -21.21 -7.78 10.07
C THR A 108 -19.80 -7.99 9.54
N VAL A 109 -19.56 -9.14 8.93
CA VAL A 109 -18.29 -9.45 8.28
C VAL A 109 -18.48 -9.78 6.80
N ARG A 110 -17.47 -9.44 6.02
CA ARG A 110 -17.37 -9.86 4.62
C ARG A 110 -16.22 -10.82 4.43
N LEU A 111 -16.42 -11.75 3.52
CA LEU A 111 -15.42 -12.76 3.15
C LEU A 111 -14.47 -12.24 2.08
N GLU A 112 -13.36 -12.92 1.93
CA GLU A 112 -12.46 -12.75 0.78
C GLU A 112 -13.11 -13.27 -0.52
N ALA A 113 -13.93 -14.31 -0.42
CA ALA A 113 -14.61 -14.91 -1.54
C ALA A 113 -15.52 -13.94 -2.28
N LEU A 114 -15.58 -14.09 -3.60
CA LEU A 114 -16.43 -13.30 -4.48
C LEU A 114 -17.71 -14.05 -4.81
N ASP A 115 -18.79 -13.31 -4.94
CA ASP A 115 -20.05 -13.79 -5.47
C ASP A 115 -20.00 -13.95 -7.01
N ALA A 116 -21.10 -14.42 -7.61
CA ALA A 116 -21.21 -14.56 -9.06
C ALA A 116 -21.12 -13.22 -9.83
N SER A 117 -21.28 -12.09 -9.14
CA SER A 117 -21.19 -10.73 -9.70
C SER A 117 -19.79 -10.13 -9.55
N GLY A 118 -18.86 -10.82 -8.89
CA GLY A 118 -17.50 -10.36 -8.61
C GLY A 118 -17.39 -9.45 -7.38
N HIS A 119 -18.42 -9.39 -6.53
CA HIS A 119 -18.38 -8.65 -5.28
C HIS A 119 -18.03 -9.56 -4.10
N LYS A 120 -17.38 -9.03 -3.08
CA LYS A 120 -17.09 -9.79 -1.86
C LYS A 120 -18.38 -10.13 -1.14
N ILE A 121 -18.50 -11.37 -0.68
CA ILE A 121 -19.69 -11.88 0.00
C ILE A 121 -19.78 -11.23 1.38
N ILE A 122 -20.90 -10.56 1.65
CA ILE A 122 -21.25 -10.01 2.96
C ILE A 122 -22.17 -11.02 3.64
N LEU A 123 -21.82 -11.43 4.85
CA LEU A 123 -22.61 -12.37 5.63
C LEU A 123 -23.74 -11.68 6.36
N SER A 124 -24.79 -12.44 6.71
CA SER A 124 -25.75 -12.00 7.70
C SER A 124 -25.11 -11.89 9.08
N ARG A 125 -25.73 -11.16 10.01
CA ARG A 125 -25.22 -11.04 11.39
C ARG A 125 -25.06 -12.39 12.07
N GLU A 126 -26.04 -13.27 11.92
CA GLU A 126 -26.03 -14.62 12.51
C GLU A 126 -24.87 -15.48 11.96
N GLU A 127 -24.67 -15.46 10.65
CA GLU A 127 -23.54 -16.15 10.03
C GLU A 127 -22.20 -15.58 10.44
N ALA A 128 -22.11 -14.26 10.61
CA ALA A 128 -20.91 -13.56 11.08
C ALA A 128 -20.53 -13.99 12.51
N GLU A 129 -21.52 -14.10 13.42
CA GLU A 129 -21.30 -14.57 14.79
C GLU A 129 -20.79 -16.01 14.82
N ILE A 130 -21.37 -16.90 14.03
CA ILE A 130 -20.94 -18.29 13.94
C ILE A 130 -19.47 -18.38 13.45
N LYS A 131 -19.11 -17.62 12.42
CA LYS A 131 -17.74 -17.61 11.91
C LYS A 131 -16.76 -16.99 12.90
N LEU A 132 -17.11 -15.85 13.50
CA LEU A 132 -16.28 -15.17 14.50
C LEU A 132 -16.07 -15.98 15.77
N ALA A 133 -16.96 -16.93 16.10
CA ALA A 133 -16.73 -17.87 17.21
C ALA A 133 -15.46 -18.72 17.03
N SER A 134 -14.96 -18.88 15.81
CA SER A 134 -13.69 -19.57 15.48
C SER A 134 -12.52 -18.62 15.29
N ALA A 135 -12.66 -17.34 15.69
CA ALA A 135 -11.62 -16.34 15.60
C ALA A 135 -10.39 -16.71 16.44
N THR A 136 -9.20 -16.49 15.87
CA THR A 136 -7.93 -16.85 16.51
C THR A 136 -7.10 -15.63 16.85
N ARG A 137 -7.11 -14.62 16.01
CA ARG A 137 -6.30 -13.40 16.20
C ARG A 137 -6.76 -12.24 15.32
N VAL A 138 -6.38 -11.04 15.74
CA VAL A 138 -6.49 -9.83 14.93
C VAL A 138 -5.30 -9.76 13.96
N VAL A 139 -5.57 -9.34 12.73
CA VAL A 139 -4.56 -9.11 11.69
C VAL A 139 -4.69 -7.67 11.22
N LYS A 140 -3.62 -6.89 11.33
CA LYS A 140 -3.55 -5.52 10.82
C LYS A 140 -2.36 -5.39 9.87
N GLY A 141 -2.60 -4.80 8.71
CA GLY A 141 -1.61 -4.64 7.66
C GLY A 141 -1.26 -5.94 6.92
N ALA A 142 -0.21 -5.83 6.13
CA ALA A 142 0.31 -6.95 5.35
C ALA A 142 1.79 -7.15 5.58
N ASN A 143 2.20 -8.41 5.71
CA ASN A 143 3.58 -8.84 5.74
C ASN A 143 3.69 -10.23 5.07
N LEU A 144 4.87 -10.85 5.08
CA LEU A 144 5.12 -12.15 4.46
C LEU A 144 4.33 -13.34 5.08
N ILE A 145 3.67 -13.14 6.22
CA ILE A 145 2.98 -14.21 6.93
C ILE A 145 1.48 -13.93 7.04
N ARG A 146 1.10 -12.64 7.08
CA ARG A 146 -0.26 -12.19 7.35
C ARG A 146 -0.66 -11.07 6.40
N ASN A 147 -1.93 -11.04 6.04
CA ASN A 147 -2.48 -10.02 5.15
C ASN A 147 -3.95 -9.73 5.53
N GLU A 148 -4.23 -8.52 6.02
CA GLU A 148 -5.61 -8.10 6.34
C GLU A 148 -6.52 -7.99 5.11
N TYR A 149 -5.92 -7.92 3.92
CA TYR A 149 -6.67 -7.77 2.67
C TYR A 149 -7.12 -9.10 2.07
N GLY A 150 -6.59 -10.23 2.59
CA GLY A 150 -6.93 -11.57 2.13
C GLY A 150 -5.76 -12.55 2.22
N ASN A 151 -5.56 -13.37 1.20
CA ASN A 151 -4.53 -14.40 1.21
C ASN A 151 -3.11 -13.82 1.33
N PRO A 152 -2.24 -14.36 2.20
CA PRO A 152 -0.85 -13.92 2.35
C PRO A 152 -0.04 -13.95 1.04
N LEU A 153 -0.29 -14.94 0.16
CA LEU A 153 0.38 -15.04 -1.13
C LEU A 153 0.17 -13.80 -2.01
N PHE A 154 -0.99 -13.15 -1.92
CA PHE A 154 -1.23 -11.90 -2.65
C PHE A 154 -0.26 -10.81 -2.18
N ALA A 155 -0.06 -10.66 -0.87
CA ALA A 155 0.88 -9.69 -0.32
C ALA A 155 2.32 -10.01 -0.75
N ASP A 156 2.72 -11.29 -0.75
CA ASP A 156 4.05 -11.71 -1.18
C ASP A 156 4.31 -11.36 -2.64
N PHE A 157 3.38 -11.69 -3.53
CA PHE A 157 3.48 -11.33 -4.94
C PHE A 157 3.47 -9.81 -5.15
N PHE A 158 2.60 -9.09 -4.44
CA PHE A 158 2.55 -7.63 -4.50
C PHE A 158 3.90 -7.02 -4.13
N PHE A 159 4.50 -7.39 -2.99
CA PHE A 159 5.80 -6.88 -2.57
C PHE A 159 6.92 -7.28 -3.52
N PHE A 160 6.90 -8.52 -4.01
CA PHE A 160 7.91 -8.99 -4.94
C PHE A 160 7.87 -8.20 -6.25
N ILE A 161 6.72 -8.13 -6.88
CA ILE A 161 6.57 -7.51 -8.20
C ILE A 161 6.78 -6.00 -8.13
N THR A 162 6.09 -5.33 -7.19
CA THR A 162 6.21 -3.88 -7.02
C THR A 162 7.59 -3.47 -6.50
N GLY A 163 8.26 -4.34 -5.71
CA GLY A 163 9.62 -4.14 -5.24
C GLY A 163 10.65 -4.18 -6.35
N PHE A 164 10.57 -5.18 -7.21
CA PHE A 164 11.43 -5.24 -8.40
C PHE A 164 11.22 -4.05 -9.33
N HIS A 165 9.95 -3.70 -9.58
CA HIS A 165 9.63 -2.53 -10.39
C HIS A 165 10.15 -1.24 -9.72
N GLY A 166 9.88 -1.03 -8.44
CA GLY A 166 10.35 0.11 -7.67
C GLY A 166 11.88 0.24 -7.67
N PHE A 167 12.62 -0.88 -7.59
CA PHE A 167 14.06 -0.89 -7.73
C PHE A 167 14.52 -0.40 -9.11
N HIS A 168 13.86 -0.82 -10.19
CA HIS A 168 14.18 -0.37 -11.55
C HIS A 168 13.86 1.13 -11.72
N VAL A 169 12.73 1.61 -11.22
CA VAL A 169 12.39 3.05 -11.24
C VAL A 169 13.43 3.86 -10.46
N PHE A 170 13.78 3.42 -9.26
CA PHE A 170 14.78 4.09 -8.44
C PHE A 170 16.15 4.13 -9.11
N SER A 171 16.59 3.01 -9.71
CA SER A 171 17.87 2.98 -10.46
C SER A 171 17.84 3.92 -11.66
N GLY A 172 16.75 3.97 -12.41
CA GLY A 172 16.54 4.92 -13.50
C GLY A 172 16.56 6.38 -13.04
N PHE A 173 15.97 6.66 -11.87
CA PHE A 173 16.02 7.98 -11.24
C PHE A 173 17.47 8.41 -10.95
N ILE A 174 18.29 7.55 -10.35
CA ILE A 174 19.71 7.83 -10.06
C ILE A 174 20.50 8.03 -11.35
N ILE A 175 20.32 7.16 -12.35
CA ILE A 175 20.98 7.28 -13.67
C ILE A 175 20.61 8.62 -14.32
N ASN A 176 19.35 9.03 -14.27
CA ASN A 176 18.89 10.31 -14.80
C ASN A 176 19.59 11.51 -14.12
N ILE A 177 19.77 11.49 -12.81
CA ILE A 177 20.49 12.54 -12.08
C ILE A 177 21.94 12.62 -12.55
N ILE A 178 22.63 11.49 -12.66
CA ILE A 178 24.03 11.43 -13.11
C ILE A 178 24.17 12.03 -14.53
N ILE A 179 23.27 11.67 -15.44
CA ILE A 179 23.32 12.17 -16.82
C ILE A 179 22.92 13.64 -16.88
N PHE A 180 21.94 14.07 -16.09
CA PHE A 180 21.56 15.48 -15.97
C PHE A 180 22.73 16.36 -15.53
N ILE A 181 23.47 15.94 -14.51
CA ILE A 181 24.70 16.63 -14.08
C ILE A 181 25.70 16.74 -15.22
N ASN A 182 25.91 15.67 -15.98
CA ASN A 182 26.82 15.68 -17.14
C ASN A 182 26.34 16.59 -18.27
N VAL A 183 25.02 16.72 -18.47
CA VAL A 183 24.44 17.71 -19.40
C VAL A 183 24.74 19.14 -18.92
N LEU A 184 24.55 19.41 -17.64
CA LEU A 184 24.83 20.75 -17.07
C LEU A 184 26.32 21.12 -17.17
N LEU A 185 27.23 20.17 -16.97
CA LEU A 185 28.67 20.34 -17.12
C LEU A 185 29.12 20.49 -18.59
N GLY A 186 28.22 20.32 -19.56
CA GLY A 186 28.53 20.43 -20.98
C GLY A 186 29.38 19.27 -21.52
N THR A 187 29.41 18.12 -20.82
CA THR A 187 30.19 16.95 -21.21
C THR A 187 29.76 16.43 -22.58
N TYR A 188 28.45 16.40 -22.86
CA TYR A 188 27.90 15.92 -24.10
C TYR A 188 28.02 16.91 -25.25
N GLU A 189 28.05 18.21 -24.97
CA GLU A 189 28.38 19.23 -25.98
C GLU A 189 29.82 19.06 -26.48
N LYS A 190 30.76 18.84 -25.56
CA LYS A 190 32.16 18.57 -25.93
C LYS A 190 32.33 17.29 -26.71
N ARG A 191 31.51 16.26 -26.49
CA ARG A 191 31.49 14.99 -27.25
C ARG A 191 30.78 15.09 -28.60
N GLY A 192 29.95 16.12 -28.79
CA GLY A 192 29.20 16.35 -30.03
C GLY A 192 27.95 15.48 -30.21
N HIS A 193 27.55 14.64 -29.21
CA HIS A 193 26.37 13.79 -29.26
C HIS A 193 25.75 13.56 -27.89
N TYR A 194 24.45 13.28 -27.87
CA TYR A 194 23.62 13.07 -26.66
C TYR A 194 23.09 11.63 -26.54
N ASP A 195 23.80 10.65 -27.09
CA ASP A 195 23.37 9.24 -27.13
C ASP A 195 23.03 8.67 -25.74
N MET A 196 23.71 9.14 -24.69
CA MET A 196 23.42 8.66 -23.33
C MET A 196 22.07 9.14 -22.83
N VAL A 197 21.63 10.34 -23.23
CA VAL A 197 20.30 10.86 -22.91
C VAL A 197 19.20 10.04 -23.60
N GLU A 198 19.43 9.65 -24.87
CA GLU A 198 18.53 8.78 -25.62
C GLU A 198 18.43 7.38 -24.99
N LYS A 199 19.56 6.80 -24.58
CA LYS A 199 19.59 5.48 -23.93
C LYS A 199 18.84 5.48 -22.61
N VAL A 200 18.94 6.53 -21.82
CA VAL A 200 18.16 6.67 -20.56
C VAL A 200 16.70 6.87 -20.86
N GLY A 201 16.34 7.62 -21.89
CA GLY A 201 14.94 7.73 -22.34
C GLY A 201 14.38 6.35 -22.70
N LEU A 202 15.14 5.52 -23.42
CA LEU A 202 14.74 4.15 -23.75
C LEU A 202 14.56 3.27 -22.50
N TYR A 203 15.46 3.40 -21.51
CA TYR A 203 15.33 2.70 -20.23
C TYR A 203 14.02 3.06 -19.50
N TRP A 204 13.67 4.35 -19.45
CA TRP A 204 12.42 4.80 -18.87
C TRP A 204 11.19 4.26 -19.60
N HIS A 205 11.19 4.26 -20.94
CA HIS A 205 10.11 3.66 -21.70
C HIS A 205 9.91 2.17 -21.40
N PHE A 206 11.01 1.44 -21.18
CA PHE A 206 10.92 0.04 -20.77
C PHE A 206 10.30 -0.12 -19.38
N VAL A 207 10.71 0.70 -18.41
CA VAL A 207 10.17 0.68 -17.05
C VAL A 207 8.69 1.05 -17.03
N ASP A 208 8.28 2.08 -17.78
CA ASP A 208 6.88 2.50 -17.92
C ASP A 208 6.03 1.40 -18.57
N LEU A 209 6.57 0.70 -19.56
CA LEU A 209 5.86 -0.40 -20.22
C LEU A 209 5.60 -1.56 -19.25
N VAL A 210 6.56 -1.90 -18.42
CA VAL A 210 6.38 -2.91 -17.35
C VAL A 210 5.28 -2.48 -16.39
N TRP A 211 5.21 -1.19 -16.03
CA TRP A 211 4.18 -0.67 -15.12
C TRP A 211 2.76 -0.83 -15.70
N ILE A 212 2.56 -0.63 -17.00
CA ILE A 212 1.25 -0.83 -17.66
C ILE A 212 0.74 -2.26 -17.48
N PHE A 213 1.62 -3.25 -17.46
CA PHE A 213 1.24 -4.65 -17.22
C PHE A 213 1.03 -4.96 -15.73
N LEU A 214 1.64 -4.20 -14.83
CA LEU A 214 1.49 -4.39 -13.38
C LEU A 214 0.22 -3.76 -12.82
N PHE A 215 -0.24 -2.66 -13.40
CA PHE A 215 -1.39 -1.90 -12.91
C PHE A 215 -2.72 -2.66 -12.87
N PRO A 216 -3.02 -3.63 -13.76
CA PRO A 216 -4.27 -4.39 -13.73
C PRO A 216 -4.29 -5.55 -12.73
N ILE A 217 -3.20 -5.84 -12.03
CA ILE A 217 -3.09 -6.92 -11.05
C ILE A 217 -3.50 -6.44 -9.66
#